data_bd89c906f4da838612adeb762b4f9aa0
#
_entry.id   bd89c906f4da838612adeb762b4f9aa0
#
_cell.length_a   1.000
_cell.length_b   1.000
_cell.length_c   1.000
_cell.angle_alpha   90.00
_cell.angle_beta   90.00
_cell.angle_gamma   90.00
#
_symmetry.space_group_name_H-M   'P 1'
#
loop_
_entity.id
_entity.type
_entity.pdbx_description
1 polymer ?
#
loop_
_entity_poly.entity_id
_entity_poly.type
_entity_poly.pdbx_seq_one_letter_code
_entity_poly.pdbx_strand_id
1 'polypeptide(L)' 'MNNSDKYKSTFIKSLSIDKSKFKDDLEYNQIPEWDSIGHMTLISGLEESFKITIDTDDIIDFSSFKKGKEILKKYKVDF' A
#
# COMPACT_ATOMS: atom_id res chain seq x y z
N MET A 1 8.45 -11.10 -11.14
CA MET A 1 8.43 -10.07 -10.07
C MET A 1 7.95 -10.72 -8.78
N ASN A 2 8.71 -10.56 -7.70
CA ASN A 2 8.28 -11.09 -6.40
C ASN A 2 7.24 -10.17 -5.75
N ASN A 3 6.63 -10.62 -4.67
CA ASN A 3 5.56 -9.85 -4.03
C ASN A 3 6.05 -8.54 -3.40
N SER A 4 7.29 -8.49 -2.93
CA SER A 4 7.87 -7.24 -2.40
C SER A 4 7.96 -6.17 -3.48
N ASP A 5 8.45 -6.54 -4.65
CA ASP A 5 8.54 -5.61 -5.79
C ASP A 5 7.16 -5.23 -6.29
N LYS A 6 6.23 -6.18 -6.32
CA LYS A 6 4.86 -5.94 -6.75
C LYS A 6 4.16 -4.97 -5.80
N TYR A 7 4.35 -5.16 -4.50
CA TYR A 7 3.79 -4.28 -3.48
C TYR A 7 4.32 -2.85 -3.63
N LYS A 8 5.64 -2.71 -3.71
CA LYS A 8 6.28 -1.40 -3.87
C LYS A 8 5.82 -0.71 -5.16
N SER A 9 5.80 -1.45 -6.25
CA SER A 9 5.40 -0.93 -7.56
C SER A 9 3.94 -0.46 -7.54
N THR A 10 3.05 -1.27 -6.97
CA THR A 10 1.64 -0.93 -6.84
C THR A 10 1.45 0.31 -5.96
N PHE A 11 2.21 0.38 -4.86
CA PHE A 11 2.18 1.49 -3.93
C PHE A 11 2.54 2.81 -4.63
N ILE A 12 3.66 2.82 -5.33
CA ILE A 12 4.15 3.99 -6.05
C ILE A 12 3.16 4.41 -7.15
N LYS A 13 2.68 3.43 -7.90
CA LYS A 13 1.78 3.68 -9.02
C LYS A 13 0.42 4.19 -8.55
N SER A 14 -0.13 3.58 -7.51
CA SER A 14 -1.45 3.95 -6.99
C SER A 14 -1.47 5.36 -6.42
N LEU A 15 -0.40 5.74 -5.74
CA LEU A 15 -0.29 7.09 -5.17
C LEU A 15 0.25 8.11 -6.18
N SER A 16 0.66 7.65 -7.37
CA SER A 16 1.24 8.52 -8.40
C SER A 16 2.42 9.33 -7.89
N ILE A 17 3.25 8.72 -7.04
CA ILE A 17 4.42 9.39 -6.50
C ILE A 17 5.65 9.10 -7.36
N ASP A 18 6.60 10.03 -7.31
CA ASP A 18 7.90 9.84 -7.93
C ASP A 18 8.69 8.83 -7.12
N LYS A 19 9.42 7.95 -7.79
CA LYS A 19 10.27 6.97 -7.12
C LYS A 19 11.25 7.63 -6.16
N SER A 20 11.68 8.84 -6.47
CA SER A 20 12.62 9.59 -5.62
C SER A 20 12.00 10.01 -4.29
N LYS A 21 10.67 10.06 -4.22
CA LYS A 21 9.95 10.40 -2.99
C LYS A 21 9.59 9.19 -2.15
N PHE A 22 9.74 8.00 -2.70
CA PHE A 22 9.40 6.78 -1.99
C PHE A 22 10.48 6.44 -0.97
N LYS A 23 10.03 6.06 0.23
CA LYS A 23 10.90 5.56 1.29
C LYS A 23 10.22 4.36 1.95
N ASP A 24 11.01 3.40 2.43
CA ASP A 24 10.47 2.21 3.09
C ASP A 24 9.72 2.55 4.39
N ASP A 25 10.03 3.68 5.00
CA ASP A 25 9.37 4.13 6.24
C ASP A 25 8.28 5.17 5.99
N LEU A 26 7.79 5.26 4.77
CA LEU A 26 6.74 6.21 4.41
C LEU A 26 5.47 5.93 5.19
N GLU A 27 4.84 6.99 5.73
CA GLU A 27 3.63 6.90 6.53
C GLU A 27 2.49 7.69 5.91
N TYR A 28 1.27 7.30 6.29
CA TYR A 28 0.06 7.96 5.81
C TYR A 28 0.13 9.46 6.09
N ASN A 29 -0.26 10.24 5.10
CA ASN A 29 -0.30 11.70 5.19
C ASN A 29 1.06 12.39 5.35
N GLN A 30 2.14 11.64 5.19
CA GLN A 30 3.49 12.20 5.23
C GLN A 30 3.83 12.93 3.94
N ILE A 31 3.16 12.58 2.85
CA ILE A 31 3.28 13.25 1.55
C ILE A 31 1.89 13.63 1.07
N PRO A 32 1.76 14.69 0.24
CA PRO A 32 0.44 15.11 -0.24
C PRO A 32 -0.33 14.04 -1.00
N GLU A 33 0.39 13.19 -1.71
CA GLU A 33 -0.22 12.14 -2.54
C GLU A 33 -0.89 11.05 -1.70
N TRP A 34 -0.45 10.86 -0.46
CA TRP A 34 -1.03 9.86 0.42
C TRP A 34 -1.98 10.52 1.42
N ASP A 35 -3.08 11.01 0.90
CA ASP A 35 -4.20 11.55 1.66
C ASP A 35 -5.35 10.54 1.63
N SER A 36 -6.54 10.95 2.06
CA SER A 36 -7.71 10.08 2.13
C SER A 36 -8.06 9.48 0.76
N ILE A 37 -7.99 10.29 -0.29
CA ILE A 37 -8.31 9.84 -1.65
C ILE A 37 -7.22 8.89 -2.15
N GLY A 38 -5.96 9.29 -1.99
CA GLY A 38 -4.83 8.45 -2.38
C GLY A 38 -4.83 7.12 -1.64
N HIS A 39 -5.21 7.14 -0.36
CA HIS A 39 -5.29 5.93 0.44
C HIS A 39 -6.29 4.93 -0.14
N MET A 40 -7.47 5.39 -0.53
CA MET A 40 -8.48 4.52 -1.13
C MET A 40 -8.03 3.99 -2.50
N THR A 41 -7.34 4.81 -3.27
CA THR A 41 -6.76 4.37 -4.55
C THR A 41 -5.71 3.30 -4.32
N LEU A 42 -4.87 3.48 -3.30
CA LEU A 42 -3.86 2.50 -2.93
C LEU A 42 -4.49 1.16 -2.53
N ILE A 43 -5.51 1.21 -1.67
CA ILE A 43 -6.21 0.00 -1.22
C ILE A 43 -6.80 -0.74 -2.42
N SER A 44 -7.48 -0.02 -3.31
CA SER A 44 -8.05 -0.63 -4.52
C SER A 44 -6.97 -1.26 -5.40
N GLY A 45 -5.84 -0.58 -5.55
CA GLY A 45 -4.72 -1.10 -6.33
C GLY A 45 -4.15 -2.38 -5.75
N LEU A 46 -4.03 -2.44 -4.43
CA LEU A 46 -3.51 -3.62 -3.74
C LEU A 46 -4.50 -4.79 -3.84
N GLU A 47 -5.78 -4.52 -3.68
CA GLU A 47 -6.82 -5.55 -3.83
C GLU A 47 -6.77 -6.16 -5.21
N GLU A 48 -6.61 -5.34 -6.23
CA GLU A 48 -6.54 -5.80 -7.61
C GLU A 48 -5.24 -6.56 -7.89
N SER A 49 -4.11 -6.03 -7.43
CA SER A 49 -2.80 -6.63 -7.67
C SER A 49 -2.63 -8.00 -7.02
N PHE A 50 -3.17 -8.17 -5.82
CA PHE A 50 -3.03 -9.42 -5.07
C PHE A 50 -4.30 -10.26 -5.07
N LYS A 51 -5.36 -9.77 -5.71
CA LYS A 51 -6.65 -10.46 -5.82
C LYS A 51 -7.22 -10.82 -4.45
N ILE A 52 -7.25 -9.83 -3.57
CA ILE A 52 -7.76 -9.96 -2.21
C ILE A 52 -8.80 -8.87 -1.95
N THR A 53 -9.57 -9.04 -0.86
CA THR A 53 -10.46 -8.02 -0.35
C THR A 53 -9.98 -7.65 1.04
N ILE A 54 -9.67 -6.38 1.25
CA ILE A 54 -9.16 -5.88 2.53
C ILE A 54 -10.32 -5.38 3.38
N ASP A 55 -10.38 -5.87 4.62
CA ASP A 55 -11.42 -5.46 5.56
C ASP A 55 -11.28 -4.00 5.95
N THR A 56 -12.39 -3.35 6.29
CA THR A 56 -12.42 -1.94 6.67
C THR A 56 -11.46 -1.64 7.83
N ASP A 57 -11.42 -2.50 8.83
CA ASP A 57 -10.52 -2.30 9.98
C ASP A 57 -9.06 -2.27 9.54
N ASP A 58 -8.69 -3.12 8.60
CA ASP A 58 -7.33 -3.17 8.08
C ASP A 58 -7.03 -1.96 7.19
N ILE A 59 -8.01 -1.45 6.47
CA ILE A 59 -7.86 -0.22 5.69
C ILE A 59 -7.52 0.94 6.61
N ILE A 60 -8.18 1.05 7.74
CA ILE A 60 -7.95 2.09 8.73
C ILE A 60 -6.57 1.94 9.37
N ASP A 61 -6.18 0.71 9.66
CA ASP A 61 -4.87 0.41 10.29
C ASP A 61 -3.69 0.55 9.33
N PHE A 62 -3.94 0.65 8.04
CA PHE A 62 -2.90 0.74 7.01
C PHE A 62 -2.28 2.14 7.07
N SER A 63 -1.39 2.34 8.02
CA SER A 63 -0.86 3.66 8.35
C SER A 63 0.55 3.92 7.83
N SER A 64 1.21 2.90 7.27
CA SER A 64 2.56 3.04 6.73
C SER A 64 2.85 1.94 5.73
N PHE A 65 3.90 2.12 4.96
CA PHE A 65 4.35 1.10 4.01
C PHE A 65 4.69 -0.21 4.74
N LYS A 66 5.37 -0.10 5.88
CA LYS A 66 5.73 -1.28 6.68
C LYS A 66 4.51 -1.96 7.29
N LYS A 67 3.59 -1.18 7.81
CA LYS A 67 2.35 -1.71 8.39
C LYS A 67 1.53 -2.43 7.33
N GLY A 68 1.53 -1.90 6.10
CA GLY A 68 0.83 -2.53 4.99
C GLY A 68 1.32 -3.95 4.70
N LYS A 69 2.62 -4.18 4.81
CA LYS A 69 3.17 -5.53 4.63
C LYS A 69 2.63 -6.48 5.69
N GLU A 70 2.56 -6.05 6.94
CA GLU A 70 2.01 -6.88 8.02
C GLU A 70 0.54 -7.21 7.78
N ILE A 71 -0.21 -6.22 7.32
CA ILE A 71 -1.63 -6.41 6.99
C ILE A 71 -1.80 -7.41 5.86
N LEU A 72 -1.02 -7.26 4.79
CA LEU A 72 -1.13 -8.16 3.64
C LEU A 72 -0.76 -9.60 3.98
N LYS A 73 0.14 -9.80 4.94
CA LYS A 73 0.46 -11.15 5.40
C LYS A 73 -0.75 -11.88 5.97
N LYS A 74 -1.68 -11.15 6.57
CA LYS A 74 -2.94 -11.72 7.08
C LYS A 74 -3.80 -12.28 5.94
N TYR A 75 -3.61 -11.78 4.74
CA TYR A 75 -4.33 -12.21 3.55
C TYR A 75 -3.51 -13.19 2.71
N LYS A 76 -2.49 -13.80 3.33
CA LYS A 76 -1.65 -14.84 2.72
C LYS A 76 -0.76 -14.31 1.60
N VAL A 77 -0.40 -13.04 1.64
CA VAL A 77 0.58 -12.47 0.72
C VAL A 77 1.96 -12.65 1.34
N ASP A 78 2.81 -13.41 0.69
CA ASP A 78 4.17 -13.67 1.16
C ASP A 78 5.13 -12.61 0.62
N PHE A 79 6.02 -12.16 1.47
CA PHE A 79 7.07 -11.21 1.09
C PHE A 79 8.45 -11.79 1.22
#